data_fed95a02d690daa12cc718016876de82
#
_entry.id   fed95a02d690daa12cc718016876de82
#
_cell.length_a   1.000
_cell.length_b   1.000
_cell.length_c   1.000
_cell.angle_alpha   90.00
_cell.angle_beta   90.00
_cell.angle_gamma   90.00
#
_symmetry.space_group_name_H-M   'P 1'
#
loop_
_entity.id
_entity.type
_entity.pdbx_description
1 polymer ?
#
loop_
_entity_poly.entity_id
_entity_poly.type
_entity_poly.pdbx_seq_one_letter_code
_entity_poly.pdbx_strand_id
1 'polypeptide(L)'
;MYKRQDETGTISSLASADYVKLAHDAGREVWGLIDNFNEAFDETTDLAYASVRSRIIEQLLAEAASCGMDGINVDFENLKEAGIPHYLQFLRELTSAAHAQNLVVSVDTPVPQAYTMYYQRGEQARFVDYMIVMAYDEHFAGSEEAGSVSSLPFVQQAVEEMTRVMPADQVICGIPFYTRVWTEKFGQSAITSEVLGMDGAKNYAKENQMTETWDASLGQNVATVETSDARYTIWMEDEQSMEEKLKVIQSADLAGVAEWKLGFERADVWSLISEYIETNS
;
A
#
# COMPACT_ATOMS: atom_id res chain seq x y z
N MET A 1 -0.28 -9.53 -8.64
CA MET A 1 0.66 -10.04 -9.68
C MET A 1 1.50 -8.87 -10.14
N TYR A 2 2.81 -8.97 -9.98
CA TYR A 2 3.73 -7.86 -10.23
C TYR A 2 4.18 -7.83 -11.69
N LYS A 3 4.26 -6.64 -12.24
CA LYS A 3 4.82 -6.35 -13.56
C LYS A 3 5.87 -5.26 -13.41
N ARG A 4 6.95 -5.33 -14.18
CA ARG A 4 8.02 -4.34 -14.20
C ARG A 4 8.39 -4.01 -15.63
N GLN A 5 8.66 -2.75 -15.91
CA GLN A 5 9.10 -2.27 -17.20
C GLN A 5 10.60 -1.93 -17.20
N ASP A 6 11.20 -2.02 -18.38
CA ASP A 6 12.55 -1.51 -18.64
C ASP A 6 12.52 -0.14 -19.34
N GLU A 7 13.67 0.43 -19.61
CA GLU A 7 13.84 1.73 -20.28
C GLU A 7 13.24 1.78 -21.70
N THR A 8 13.00 0.62 -22.29
CA THR A 8 12.33 0.53 -23.60
C THR A 8 10.81 0.43 -23.48
N GLY A 9 10.28 0.31 -22.27
CA GLY A 9 8.88 0.04 -21.99
C GLY A 9 8.48 -1.42 -22.16
N THR A 10 9.45 -2.36 -22.19
CA THR A 10 9.14 -3.80 -22.22
C THR A 10 8.79 -4.27 -20.80
N ILE A 11 7.68 -4.97 -20.66
CA ILE A 11 7.19 -5.44 -19.35
C ILE A 11 7.61 -6.90 -19.13
N SER A 12 8.18 -7.18 -17.95
CA SER A 12 8.24 -8.53 -17.39
C SER A 12 7.03 -8.78 -16.50
N SER A 13 6.43 -9.96 -16.54
CA SER A 13 5.18 -10.22 -15.83
C SER A 13 5.16 -11.59 -15.17
N LEU A 14 4.48 -11.64 -14.02
CA LEU A 14 4.12 -12.85 -13.29
C LEU A 14 2.60 -13.13 -13.35
N ALA A 15 1.89 -12.53 -14.30
CA ALA A 15 0.46 -12.72 -14.45
C ALA A 15 0.11 -14.19 -14.76
N SER A 16 -1.03 -14.64 -14.26
CA SER A 16 -1.50 -16.01 -14.42
C SER A 16 -3.02 -16.02 -14.62
N ALA A 17 -3.47 -16.51 -15.76
CA ALA A 17 -4.89 -16.69 -16.06
C ALA A 17 -5.55 -17.68 -15.06
N ASP A 18 -4.81 -18.70 -14.62
CA ASP A 18 -5.33 -19.66 -13.61
C ASP A 18 -5.60 -18.98 -12.27
N TYR A 19 -4.74 -18.02 -11.86
CA TYR A 19 -4.97 -17.23 -10.63
C TYR A 19 -6.20 -16.33 -10.78
N VAL A 20 -6.33 -15.63 -11.91
CA VAL A 20 -7.50 -14.78 -12.18
C VAL A 20 -8.78 -15.62 -12.16
N LYS A 21 -8.75 -16.78 -12.82
CA LYS A 21 -9.89 -17.71 -12.81
C LYS A 21 -10.25 -18.15 -11.38
N LEU A 22 -9.26 -18.48 -10.56
CA LEU A 22 -9.50 -18.87 -9.17
C LEU A 22 -10.18 -17.75 -8.37
N ALA A 23 -9.76 -16.50 -8.56
CA ALA A 23 -10.37 -15.34 -7.91
C ALA A 23 -11.80 -15.12 -8.40
N HIS A 24 -12.05 -15.21 -9.71
CA HIS A 24 -13.38 -15.08 -10.29
C HIS A 24 -14.34 -16.21 -9.84
N ASP A 25 -13.84 -17.44 -9.73
CA ASP A 25 -14.63 -18.55 -9.18
C ASP A 25 -15.05 -18.30 -7.72
N ALA A 26 -14.28 -17.45 -6.99
CA ALA A 26 -14.59 -16.98 -5.65
C ALA A 26 -15.37 -15.64 -5.64
N GLY A 27 -15.81 -15.13 -6.79
CA GLY A 27 -16.53 -13.86 -6.93
C GLY A 27 -15.68 -12.63 -6.63
N ARG A 28 -14.37 -12.67 -6.92
CA ARG A 28 -13.43 -11.57 -6.69
C ARG A 28 -12.85 -11.06 -7.99
N GLU A 29 -12.71 -9.75 -8.11
CA GLU A 29 -11.98 -9.10 -9.20
C GLU A 29 -10.46 -9.21 -9.01
N VAL A 30 -9.72 -9.08 -10.10
CA VAL A 30 -8.26 -9.07 -10.10
C VAL A 30 -7.74 -7.87 -10.88
N TRP A 31 -7.04 -6.98 -10.19
CA TRP A 31 -6.32 -5.87 -10.80
C TRP A 31 -4.83 -6.23 -10.89
N GLY A 32 -4.27 -6.10 -12.08
CA GLY A 32 -2.85 -6.39 -12.30
C GLY A 32 -1.99 -5.22 -11.88
N LEU A 33 -1.09 -5.41 -10.91
CA LEU A 33 -0.19 -4.35 -10.43
C LEU A 33 1.03 -4.22 -11.33
N ILE A 34 1.42 -2.97 -11.63
CA ILE A 34 2.71 -2.60 -12.24
C ILE A 34 3.49 -1.70 -11.30
N ASP A 35 4.74 -2.05 -11.01
CA ASP A 35 5.68 -1.26 -10.19
C ASP A 35 6.82 -0.67 -11.02
N ASN A 36 7.56 0.31 -10.47
CA ASN A 36 8.74 0.93 -11.10
C ASN A 36 10.07 0.49 -10.46
N PHE A 37 10.12 -0.67 -9.83
CA PHE A 37 11.32 -1.18 -9.13
C PHE A 37 12.37 -1.84 -10.04
N ASN A 38 12.36 -1.55 -11.33
CA ASN A 38 13.43 -1.96 -12.24
C ASN A 38 14.50 -0.87 -12.32
N GLU A 39 15.74 -1.17 -11.95
CA GLU A 39 16.87 -0.21 -11.98
C GLU A 39 17.14 0.37 -13.38
N ALA A 40 16.74 -0.32 -14.45
CA ALA A 40 16.88 0.13 -15.82
C ALA A 40 15.77 1.12 -16.25
N PHE A 41 14.75 1.36 -15.43
CA PHE A 41 13.64 2.27 -15.73
C PHE A 41 13.72 3.52 -14.85
N ASP A 42 13.67 4.69 -15.47
CA ASP A 42 13.59 5.99 -14.79
C ASP A 42 12.35 6.73 -15.31
N GLU A 43 11.32 6.85 -14.46
CA GLU A 43 10.05 7.50 -14.78
C GLU A 43 10.22 8.95 -15.25
N THR A 44 11.32 9.63 -14.83
CA THR A 44 11.60 11.01 -15.20
C THR A 44 12.00 11.14 -16.66
N THR A 45 12.77 10.17 -17.17
CA THR A 45 13.31 10.21 -18.54
C THR A 45 12.51 9.33 -19.49
N ASP A 46 12.15 8.13 -19.06
CA ASP A 46 11.57 7.12 -19.96
C ASP A 46 10.10 7.41 -20.24
N LEU A 47 9.31 7.83 -19.25
CA LEU A 47 7.92 8.26 -19.48
C LEU A 47 7.82 9.58 -20.28
N ALA A 48 8.90 10.32 -20.49
CA ALA A 48 8.91 11.48 -21.39
C ALA A 48 8.64 11.06 -22.84
N TYR A 49 9.05 9.86 -23.25
CA TYR A 49 8.87 9.37 -24.60
C TYR A 49 7.50 8.72 -24.80
N ALA A 50 6.70 9.26 -25.74
CA ALA A 50 5.40 8.70 -26.08
C ALA A 50 5.47 7.23 -26.52
N SER A 51 6.56 6.84 -27.23
CA SER A 51 6.76 5.46 -27.67
C SER A 51 6.94 4.48 -26.50
N VAL A 52 7.59 4.90 -25.42
CA VAL A 52 7.74 4.08 -24.20
C VAL A 52 6.39 3.95 -23.50
N ARG A 53 5.69 5.05 -23.26
CA ARG A 53 4.35 5.01 -22.66
C ARG A 53 3.38 4.12 -23.45
N SER A 54 3.30 4.33 -24.76
CA SER A 54 2.43 3.51 -25.62
C SER A 54 2.76 2.03 -25.52
N ARG A 55 4.04 1.68 -25.52
CA ARG A 55 4.48 0.29 -25.43
C ARG A 55 4.13 -0.36 -24.09
N ILE A 56 4.29 0.37 -22.97
CA ILE A 56 3.88 -0.09 -21.64
C ILE A 56 2.36 -0.34 -21.66
N ILE A 57 1.58 0.64 -22.10
CA ILE A 57 0.11 0.58 -22.11
C ILE A 57 -0.39 -0.59 -22.99
N GLU A 58 0.13 -0.76 -24.22
CA GLU A 58 -0.24 -1.84 -25.11
C GLU A 58 -0.02 -3.21 -24.48
N GLN A 59 1.11 -3.42 -23.80
CA GLN A 59 1.44 -4.68 -23.14
C GLN A 59 0.57 -4.92 -21.89
N LEU A 60 0.30 -3.90 -21.08
CA LEU A 60 -0.60 -4.00 -19.92
C LEU A 60 -2.00 -4.43 -20.35
N LEU A 61 -2.55 -3.79 -21.39
CA LEU A 61 -3.88 -4.09 -21.89
C LEU A 61 -3.95 -5.47 -22.54
N ALA A 62 -2.93 -5.84 -23.31
CA ALA A 62 -2.86 -7.18 -23.93
C ALA A 62 -2.80 -8.28 -22.86
N GLU A 63 -2.08 -8.04 -21.79
CA GLU A 63 -1.96 -9.01 -20.70
C GLU A 63 -3.21 -9.07 -19.83
N ALA A 64 -3.82 -7.92 -19.52
CA ALA A 64 -5.12 -7.88 -18.85
C ALA A 64 -6.17 -8.69 -19.64
N ALA A 65 -6.25 -8.47 -20.94
CA ALA A 65 -7.15 -9.22 -21.83
C ALA A 65 -6.82 -10.72 -21.86
N SER A 66 -5.53 -11.10 -21.95
CA SER A 66 -5.12 -12.50 -22.05
C SER A 66 -5.35 -13.31 -20.79
N CYS A 67 -5.25 -12.65 -19.63
CA CYS A 67 -5.48 -13.28 -18.31
C CYS A 67 -6.92 -13.10 -17.81
N GLY A 68 -7.71 -12.21 -18.42
CA GLY A 68 -9.07 -11.89 -17.99
C GLY A 68 -9.12 -11.01 -16.74
N MET A 69 -8.18 -10.08 -16.59
CA MET A 69 -8.15 -9.16 -15.45
C MET A 69 -9.25 -8.10 -15.55
N ASP A 70 -9.66 -7.55 -14.42
CA ASP A 70 -10.73 -6.55 -14.28
C ASP A 70 -10.19 -5.12 -14.21
N GLY A 71 -8.90 -4.97 -13.90
CA GLY A 71 -8.27 -3.66 -13.77
C GLY A 71 -6.75 -3.69 -13.78
N ILE A 72 -6.17 -2.49 -13.71
CA ILE A 72 -4.73 -2.23 -13.62
C ILE A 72 -4.50 -1.34 -12.42
N ASN A 73 -3.58 -1.75 -11.54
CA ASN A 73 -3.08 -0.94 -10.43
C ASN A 73 -1.67 -0.45 -10.76
N VAL A 74 -1.42 0.84 -10.59
CA VAL A 74 -0.11 1.48 -10.83
C VAL A 74 0.53 1.83 -9.50
N ASP A 75 1.56 1.08 -9.14
CA ASP A 75 2.33 1.22 -7.92
C ASP A 75 3.72 1.80 -8.23
N PHE A 76 3.75 3.07 -8.63
CA PHE A 76 5.00 3.78 -8.91
C PHE A 76 5.41 4.59 -7.69
N GLU A 77 6.45 4.11 -7.03
CA GLU A 77 6.96 4.72 -5.81
C GLU A 77 8.21 5.61 -6.05
N ASN A 78 8.51 6.44 -5.06
CA ASN A 78 9.68 7.32 -5.04
C ASN A 78 9.82 8.20 -6.30
N LEU A 79 8.68 8.60 -6.86
CA LEU A 79 8.63 9.47 -8.04
C LEU A 79 9.41 10.77 -7.80
N LYS A 80 10.19 11.18 -8.78
CA LYS A 80 10.91 12.46 -8.75
C LYS A 80 9.97 13.58 -9.23
N GLU A 81 10.07 14.76 -8.63
CA GLU A 81 9.24 15.92 -9.01
C GLU A 81 9.30 16.22 -10.52
N ALA A 82 10.49 16.12 -11.12
CA ALA A 82 10.68 16.34 -12.56
C ALA A 82 9.95 15.30 -13.44
N GLY A 83 9.68 14.11 -12.93
CA GLY A 83 8.96 13.04 -13.64
C GLY A 83 7.44 13.16 -13.59
N ILE A 84 6.89 13.93 -12.65
CA ILE A 84 5.44 14.01 -12.42
C ILE A 84 4.64 14.40 -13.68
N PRO A 85 5.05 15.38 -14.50
CA PRO A 85 4.30 15.70 -15.72
C PRO A 85 4.20 14.52 -16.70
N HIS A 86 5.24 13.69 -16.78
CA HIS A 86 5.28 12.51 -17.65
C HIS A 86 4.47 11.37 -17.07
N TYR A 87 4.51 11.18 -15.76
CA TYR A 87 3.68 10.23 -15.04
C TYR A 87 2.19 10.56 -15.16
N LEU A 88 1.79 11.81 -14.97
CA LEU A 88 0.41 12.26 -15.18
C LEU A 88 -0.06 12.02 -16.63
N GLN A 89 0.82 12.23 -17.61
CA GLN A 89 0.50 11.94 -19.00
C GLN A 89 0.34 10.43 -19.25
N PHE A 90 1.20 9.61 -18.64
CA PHE A 90 1.09 8.16 -18.68
C PHE A 90 -0.25 7.68 -18.10
N LEU A 91 -0.63 8.15 -16.91
CA LEU A 91 -1.91 7.80 -16.29
C LEU A 91 -3.11 8.19 -17.16
N ARG A 92 -3.08 9.39 -17.75
CA ARG A 92 -4.14 9.86 -18.64
C ARG A 92 -4.30 8.98 -19.88
N GLU A 93 -3.19 8.58 -20.50
CA GLU A 93 -3.17 7.71 -21.68
C GLU A 93 -3.62 6.29 -21.31
N LEU A 94 -3.10 5.74 -20.20
CA LEU A 94 -3.45 4.42 -19.68
C LEU A 94 -4.95 4.33 -19.37
N THR A 95 -5.47 5.26 -18.57
CA THR A 95 -6.88 5.24 -18.15
C THR A 95 -7.82 5.34 -19.34
N SER A 96 -7.53 6.23 -20.28
CA SER A 96 -8.35 6.34 -21.50
C SER A 96 -8.39 5.02 -22.29
N ALA A 97 -7.27 4.33 -22.39
CA ALA A 97 -7.17 3.07 -23.15
C ALA A 97 -7.76 1.88 -22.38
N ALA A 98 -7.61 1.87 -21.04
CA ALA A 98 -8.19 0.85 -20.15
C ALA A 98 -9.71 0.92 -20.09
N HIS A 99 -10.28 2.11 -19.97
CA HIS A 99 -11.73 2.33 -19.98
C HIS A 99 -12.37 1.91 -21.29
N ALA A 100 -11.66 2.02 -22.42
CA ALA A 100 -12.15 1.49 -23.72
C ALA A 100 -12.30 -0.03 -23.72
N GLN A 101 -11.69 -0.73 -22.75
CA GLN A 101 -11.78 -2.18 -22.53
C GLN A 101 -12.55 -2.56 -21.25
N ASN A 102 -13.22 -1.59 -20.61
CA ASN A 102 -13.94 -1.74 -19.33
C ASN A 102 -13.04 -2.20 -18.17
N LEU A 103 -11.77 -1.78 -18.16
CA LEU A 103 -10.84 -2.06 -17.06
C LEU A 103 -10.81 -0.89 -16.08
N VAL A 104 -10.78 -1.19 -14.80
CA VAL A 104 -10.56 -0.23 -13.72
C VAL A 104 -9.08 0.19 -13.72
N VAL A 105 -8.79 1.46 -13.38
CA VAL A 105 -7.43 1.95 -13.15
C VAL A 105 -7.32 2.53 -11.75
N SER A 106 -6.44 1.97 -10.94
CA SER A 106 -6.09 2.48 -9.61
C SER A 106 -4.61 2.85 -9.52
N VAL A 107 -4.28 3.71 -8.56
CA VAL A 107 -2.92 4.19 -8.33
C VAL A 107 -2.60 4.12 -6.85
N ASP A 108 -1.42 3.59 -6.51
CA ASP A 108 -0.91 3.65 -5.15
C ASP A 108 -0.17 4.97 -4.91
N THR A 109 -0.32 5.53 -3.72
CA THR A 109 0.31 6.81 -3.37
C THR A 109 0.74 6.82 -1.91
N PRO A 110 1.92 7.41 -1.58
CA PRO A 110 2.30 7.60 -0.19
C PRO A 110 1.35 8.57 0.51
N VAL A 111 1.30 8.51 1.83
CA VAL A 111 0.55 9.49 2.64
C VAL A 111 1.00 10.90 2.29
N PRO A 112 0.07 11.84 2.04
CA PRO A 112 0.43 13.22 1.75
C PRO A 112 1.20 13.86 2.90
N GLN A 113 2.40 14.32 2.59
CA GLN A 113 3.28 15.07 3.49
C GLN A 113 3.93 16.22 2.71
N ALA A 114 4.50 17.21 3.41
CA ALA A 114 5.06 18.40 2.77
C ALA A 114 6.04 18.06 1.63
N TYR A 115 6.85 17.01 1.79
CA TYR A 115 7.84 16.56 0.80
C TYR A 115 7.26 15.69 -0.31
N THR A 116 5.98 15.32 -0.26
CA THR A 116 5.28 14.56 -1.31
C THR A 116 4.15 15.34 -2.00
N MET A 117 4.01 16.64 -1.72
CA MET A 117 2.95 17.47 -2.31
C MET A 117 3.06 17.58 -3.85
N TYR A 118 4.27 17.46 -4.38
CA TYR A 118 4.52 17.47 -5.83
C TYR A 118 3.91 16.29 -6.59
N TYR A 119 3.42 15.25 -5.93
CA TYR A 119 2.71 14.12 -6.55
C TYR A 119 1.41 14.55 -7.27
N GLN A 120 0.88 15.73 -6.97
CA GLN A 120 -0.31 16.31 -7.62
C GLN A 120 -1.52 15.35 -7.62
N ARG A 121 -1.82 14.75 -6.47
CA ARG A 121 -2.87 13.72 -6.30
C ARG A 121 -4.24 14.18 -6.82
N GLY A 122 -4.61 15.44 -6.61
CA GLY A 122 -5.84 16.01 -7.16
C GLY A 122 -5.89 16.05 -8.69
N GLU A 123 -4.74 16.11 -9.40
CA GLU A 123 -4.71 15.95 -10.86
C GLU A 123 -4.82 14.48 -11.25
N GLN A 124 -4.18 13.57 -10.52
CA GLN A 124 -4.30 12.12 -10.76
C GLN A 124 -5.75 11.66 -10.61
N ALA A 125 -6.45 12.11 -9.56
CA ALA A 125 -7.85 11.80 -9.27
C ALA A 125 -8.84 12.16 -10.42
N ARG A 126 -8.42 12.99 -11.36
CA ARG A 126 -9.24 13.35 -12.53
C ARG A 126 -9.26 12.28 -13.62
N PHE A 127 -8.38 11.33 -13.54
CA PHE A 127 -8.22 10.29 -14.57
C PHE A 127 -8.53 8.91 -14.03
N VAL A 128 -7.97 8.58 -12.85
CA VAL A 128 -8.05 7.24 -12.28
C VAL A 128 -9.38 7.01 -11.56
N ASP A 129 -9.78 5.75 -11.46
CA ASP A 129 -11.01 5.37 -10.77
C ASP A 129 -10.81 5.42 -9.25
N TYR A 130 -9.66 4.92 -8.76
CA TYR A 130 -9.33 4.89 -7.34
C TYR A 130 -7.89 5.30 -7.07
N MET A 131 -7.66 5.88 -5.89
CA MET A 131 -6.33 6.02 -5.31
C MET A 131 -6.25 5.25 -4.00
N ILE A 132 -5.23 4.40 -3.91
CA ILE A 132 -4.91 3.65 -2.69
C ILE A 132 -3.83 4.42 -1.95
N VAL A 133 -4.17 5.05 -0.84
CA VAL A 133 -3.17 5.70 0.02
C VAL A 133 -2.53 4.65 0.92
N MET A 134 -1.22 4.49 0.79
CA MET A 134 -0.43 3.54 1.59
C MET A 134 -0.19 4.08 2.99
N ALA A 135 -1.17 3.92 3.90
CA ALA A 135 -1.08 4.40 5.28
C ALA A 135 -0.27 3.44 6.16
N TYR A 136 0.92 3.06 5.68
CA TYR A 136 1.90 2.23 6.36
C TYR A 136 3.31 2.68 6.02
N ASP A 137 4.32 2.00 6.59
CA ASP A 137 5.73 2.43 6.55
C ASP A 137 5.96 3.83 7.14
N GLU A 138 5.15 4.21 8.15
CA GLU A 138 5.39 5.42 8.96
C GLU A 138 6.80 5.37 9.56
N HIS A 139 7.19 4.20 10.09
CA HIS A 139 8.57 3.85 10.43
C HIS A 139 8.97 2.55 9.70
N PHE A 140 10.11 2.58 9.05
CA PHE A 140 10.62 1.52 8.18
C PHE A 140 12.10 1.19 8.45
N ALA A 141 12.65 0.17 7.78
CA ALA A 141 14.05 -0.22 7.95
C ALA A 141 15.02 0.86 7.45
N GLY A 142 15.40 1.78 8.25
CA GLY A 142 16.24 2.92 7.90
C GLY A 142 15.76 4.19 8.60
N SER A 143 14.66 4.10 9.33
CA SER A 143 14.23 5.17 10.23
C SER A 143 15.28 5.41 11.31
N GLU A 144 15.46 6.66 11.70
CA GLU A 144 16.40 7.05 12.76
C GLU A 144 15.90 6.66 14.14
N GLU A 145 14.58 6.48 14.30
CA GLU A 145 13.91 6.12 15.54
C GLU A 145 13.02 4.88 15.33
N ALA A 146 12.89 4.08 16.38
CA ALA A 146 11.94 2.98 16.42
C ALA A 146 10.51 3.54 16.56
N GLY A 147 9.56 2.95 15.83
CA GLY A 147 8.19 3.41 15.87
C GLY A 147 7.21 2.46 15.19
N SER A 148 5.94 2.84 15.23
CA SER A 148 4.86 2.13 14.57
C SER A 148 5.03 2.14 13.05
N VAL A 149 4.67 1.04 12.41
CA VAL A 149 4.53 0.96 10.95
C VAL A 149 3.32 1.78 10.47
N SER A 150 2.27 1.86 11.29
CA SER A 150 1.01 2.51 10.94
C SER A 150 0.25 2.87 12.21
N SER A 151 0.56 4.02 12.81
CA SER A 151 -0.18 4.50 13.95
C SER A 151 -1.57 5.02 13.55
N LEU A 152 -2.51 5.04 14.50
CA LEU A 152 -3.85 5.62 14.26
C LEU A 152 -3.78 7.10 13.79
N PRO A 153 -2.95 7.98 14.38
CA PRO A 153 -2.76 9.33 13.86
C PRO A 153 -2.27 9.39 12.42
N PHE A 154 -1.40 8.45 12.01
CA PHE A 154 -0.90 8.39 10.65
C PHE A 154 -2.00 8.02 9.65
N VAL A 155 -2.86 7.06 10.00
CA VAL A 155 -4.05 6.70 9.21
C VAL A 155 -5.04 7.87 9.16
N GLN A 156 -5.28 8.56 10.28
CA GLN A 156 -6.13 9.75 10.32
C GLN A 156 -5.60 10.84 9.38
N GLN A 157 -4.29 11.11 9.41
CA GLN A 157 -3.66 12.04 8.48
C GLN A 157 -3.84 11.62 7.02
N ALA A 158 -3.62 10.34 6.71
CA ALA A 158 -3.78 9.83 5.35
C ALA A 158 -5.21 10.10 4.82
N VAL A 159 -6.21 9.75 5.59
CA VAL A 159 -7.63 9.93 5.25
C VAL A 159 -7.96 11.42 5.10
N GLU A 160 -7.58 12.25 6.07
CA GLU A 160 -7.87 13.67 6.08
C GLU A 160 -7.23 14.40 4.89
N GLU A 161 -5.96 14.15 4.61
CA GLU A 161 -5.25 14.82 3.51
C GLU A 161 -5.72 14.34 2.14
N MET A 162 -6.06 13.06 1.98
CA MET A 162 -6.59 12.55 0.72
C MET A 162 -7.97 13.11 0.40
N THR A 163 -8.88 13.14 1.37
CA THR A 163 -10.24 13.66 1.17
C THR A 163 -10.30 15.17 0.96
N ARG A 164 -9.21 15.90 1.24
CA ARG A 164 -9.08 17.31 0.85
C ARG A 164 -8.84 17.53 -0.64
N VAL A 165 -8.28 16.55 -1.33
CA VAL A 165 -7.80 16.71 -2.72
C VAL A 165 -8.58 15.87 -3.72
N MET A 166 -9.38 14.89 -3.25
CA MET A 166 -10.20 14.04 -4.11
C MET A 166 -11.48 13.58 -3.39
N PRO A 167 -12.52 13.15 -4.14
CA PRO A 167 -13.73 12.57 -3.56
C PRO A 167 -13.43 11.35 -2.69
N ALA A 168 -14.12 11.22 -1.55
CA ALA A 168 -13.91 10.12 -0.62
C ALA A 168 -14.22 8.74 -1.25
N ASP A 169 -15.22 8.68 -2.11
CA ASP A 169 -15.64 7.48 -2.86
C ASP A 169 -14.65 7.03 -3.96
N GLN A 170 -13.54 7.74 -4.12
CA GLN A 170 -12.39 7.35 -4.95
C GLN A 170 -11.15 7.00 -4.11
N VAL A 171 -11.18 7.18 -2.79
CA VAL A 171 -10.06 6.88 -1.89
C VAL A 171 -10.21 5.49 -1.28
N ILE A 172 -9.18 4.67 -1.41
CA ILE A 172 -9.02 3.42 -0.68
C ILE A 172 -7.87 3.61 0.32
N CYS A 173 -8.07 3.28 1.59
CA CYS A 173 -7.01 3.39 2.59
C CYS A 173 -6.30 2.05 2.75
N GLY A 174 -5.01 2.02 2.40
CA GLY A 174 -4.13 0.86 2.59
C GLY A 174 -3.61 0.80 4.03
N ILE A 175 -3.82 -0.30 4.72
CA ILE A 175 -3.33 -0.57 6.07
C ILE A 175 -2.52 -1.87 6.11
N PRO A 176 -1.58 -2.05 7.07
CA PRO A 176 -0.67 -3.18 7.03
C PRO A 176 -1.20 -4.39 7.80
N PHE A 177 -0.90 -5.61 7.31
CA PHE A 177 -0.95 -6.85 8.08
C PHE A 177 0.40 -7.24 8.68
N TYR A 178 1.33 -6.29 8.74
CA TYR A 178 2.68 -6.51 9.26
C TYR A 178 3.07 -5.41 10.24
N THR A 179 4.04 -5.73 11.03
CA THR A 179 4.74 -4.79 11.91
C THR A 179 6.23 -5.06 11.89
N ARG A 180 6.97 -4.38 12.76
CA ARG A 180 8.41 -4.56 12.93
C ARG A 180 8.76 -4.83 14.38
N VAL A 181 9.64 -5.80 14.63
CA VAL A 181 10.37 -5.84 15.89
C VAL A 181 11.61 -4.98 15.75
N TRP A 182 11.68 -3.97 16.59
CA TRP A 182 12.82 -3.05 16.67
C TRP A 182 13.80 -3.52 17.72
N THR A 183 15.09 -3.38 17.44
CA THR A 183 16.19 -3.72 18.33
C THR A 183 17.06 -2.49 18.53
N GLU A 184 17.10 -2.00 19.78
CA GLU A 184 17.93 -0.87 20.23
C GLU A 184 19.01 -1.42 21.17
N LYS A 185 20.24 -1.61 20.64
CA LYS A 185 21.36 -2.11 21.46
C LYS A 185 21.92 -1.01 22.35
N PHE A 186 22.08 -1.31 23.64
CA PHE A 186 22.64 -0.34 24.58
C PHE A 186 24.06 0.05 24.21
N GLY A 187 24.33 1.36 24.26
CA GLY A 187 25.64 1.93 23.86
C GLY A 187 25.89 2.01 22.35
N GLN A 188 24.92 1.71 21.52
CA GLN A 188 24.96 1.92 20.08
C GLN A 188 23.87 2.91 19.66
N SER A 189 24.14 3.72 18.64
CA SER A 189 23.14 4.65 18.09
C SER A 189 22.33 4.04 16.95
N ALA A 190 22.82 2.98 16.34
CA ALA A 190 22.13 2.32 15.25
C ALA A 190 21.01 1.42 15.80
N ILE A 191 19.81 1.60 15.27
CA ILE A 191 18.67 0.69 15.49
C ILE A 191 18.51 -0.23 14.30
N THR A 192 17.99 -1.43 14.54
CA THR A 192 17.66 -2.40 13.49
C THR A 192 16.24 -2.88 13.65
N SER A 193 15.63 -3.36 12.58
CA SER A 193 14.30 -3.94 12.65
C SER A 193 14.12 -5.10 11.68
N GLU A 194 13.20 -6.00 12.03
CA GLU A 194 12.77 -7.12 11.20
C GLU A 194 11.26 -7.06 11.02
N VAL A 195 10.78 -7.38 9.81
CA VAL A 195 9.35 -7.44 9.49
C VAL A 195 8.74 -8.72 10.04
N LEU A 196 7.59 -8.60 10.69
CA LEU A 196 6.80 -9.72 11.19
C LEU A 196 5.35 -9.54 10.73
N GLY A 197 4.74 -10.59 10.18
CA GLY A 197 3.28 -10.62 10.03
C GLY A 197 2.60 -10.72 11.39
N MET A 198 1.28 -10.56 11.44
CA MET A 198 0.49 -10.47 12.68
C MET A 198 0.73 -11.66 13.63
N ASP A 199 0.67 -12.90 13.13
CA ASP A 199 0.97 -14.10 13.94
C ASP A 199 2.44 -14.17 14.36
N GLY A 200 3.35 -13.75 13.49
CA GLY A 200 4.78 -13.68 13.78
C GLY A 200 5.08 -12.73 14.93
N ALA A 201 4.47 -11.54 14.94
CA ALA A 201 4.62 -10.54 16.00
C ALA A 201 4.08 -11.07 17.34
N LYS A 202 2.89 -11.66 17.33
CA LYS A 202 2.28 -12.25 18.54
C LYS A 202 3.11 -13.40 19.13
N ASN A 203 3.63 -14.28 18.27
CA ASN A 203 4.48 -15.37 18.69
C ASN A 203 5.81 -14.85 19.24
N TYR A 204 6.44 -13.88 18.56
CA TYR A 204 7.69 -13.26 19.03
C TYR A 204 7.51 -12.62 20.41
N ALA A 205 6.43 -11.85 20.61
CA ALA A 205 6.14 -11.22 21.90
C ALA A 205 5.97 -12.27 23.02
N LYS A 206 5.24 -13.34 22.73
CA LYS A 206 5.02 -14.45 23.68
C LYS A 206 6.31 -15.20 24.03
N GLU A 207 7.10 -15.59 23.03
CA GLU A 207 8.34 -16.35 23.21
C GLU A 207 9.40 -15.56 23.98
N ASN A 208 9.45 -14.25 23.78
CA ASN A 208 10.36 -13.34 24.46
C ASN A 208 9.78 -12.74 25.75
N GLN A 209 8.59 -13.18 26.18
CA GLN A 209 7.92 -12.72 27.41
C GLN A 209 7.79 -11.20 27.47
N MET A 210 7.48 -10.57 26.34
CA MET A 210 7.30 -9.13 26.22
C MET A 210 6.07 -8.67 27.03
N THR A 211 6.16 -7.48 27.60
CA THR A 211 5.02 -6.83 28.26
C THR A 211 4.25 -6.03 27.23
N GLU A 212 2.97 -6.31 27.09
CA GLU A 212 2.08 -5.59 26.19
C GLU A 212 1.28 -4.53 26.97
N THR A 213 1.18 -3.32 26.41
CA THR A 213 0.42 -2.20 26.97
C THR A 213 -0.29 -1.46 25.84
N TRP A 214 -1.57 -1.19 26.00
CA TRP A 214 -2.32 -0.36 25.06
C TRP A 214 -1.88 1.10 25.12
N ASP A 215 -1.44 1.63 23.99
CA ASP A 215 -1.18 3.05 23.80
C ASP A 215 -2.35 3.69 23.04
N ALA A 216 -3.22 4.38 23.80
CA ALA A 216 -4.40 5.03 23.23
C ALA A 216 -4.07 6.20 22.29
N SER A 217 -2.87 6.77 22.37
CA SER A 217 -2.44 7.84 21.47
C SER A 217 -2.04 7.32 20.09
N LEU A 218 -1.57 6.08 20.03
CA LEU A 218 -1.18 5.42 18.79
C LEU A 218 -2.26 4.46 18.27
N GLY A 219 -3.26 4.14 19.11
CA GLY A 219 -4.29 3.15 18.79
C GLY A 219 -3.72 1.74 18.62
N GLN A 220 -2.69 1.38 19.40
CA GLN A 220 -1.98 0.10 19.25
C GLN A 220 -1.56 -0.48 20.60
N ASN A 221 -1.47 -1.81 20.67
CA ASN A 221 -0.73 -2.48 21.73
C ASN A 221 0.77 -2.37 21.45
N VAL A 222 1.55 -1.98 22.45
CA VAL A 222 3.01 -1.90 22.39
C VAL A 222 3.60 -2.99 23.26
N ALA A 223 4.32 -3.94 22.63
CA ALA A 223 5.03 -5.01 23.32
C ALA A 223 6.49 -4.63 23.49
N THR A 224 7.01 -4.73 24.72
CA THR A 224 8.40 -4.37 25.05
C THR A 224 9.06 -5.43 25.93
N VAL A 225 10.37 -5.61 25.72
CA VAL A 225 11.24 -6.33 26.65
C VAL A 225 12.64 -5.76 26.63
N GLU A 226 13.28 -5.71 27.79
CA GLU A 226 14.70 -5.35 27.93
C GLU A 226 15.51 -6.56 28.38
N THR A 227 16.64 -6.74 27.71
CA THR A 227 17.68 -7.69 28.10
C THR A 227 18.88 -6.96 28.68
N SER A 228 19.97 -7.66 28.97
CA SER A 228 21.21 -7.01 29.45
C SER A 228 21.89 -6.10 28.42
N ASP A 229 21.59 -6.25 27.13
CA ASP A 229 22.31 -5.63 26.01
C ASP A 229 21.43 -4.87 25.02
N ALA A 230 20.10 -5.05 25.06
CA ALA A 230 19.19 -4.43 24.13
C ALA A 230 17.77 -4.27 24.66
N ARG A 231 17.04 -3.28 24.09
CA ARG A 231 15.59 -3.16 24.16
C ARG A 231 14.97 -3.66 22.86
N TYR A 232 13.88 -4.41 22.99
CA TYR A 232 13.05 -4.85 21.86
C TYR A 232 11.66 -4.25 22.01
N THR A 233 11.15 -3.69 20.91
CA THR A 233 9.82 -3.05 20.88
C THR A 233 9.07 -3.46 19.62
N ILE A 234 7.77 -3.76 19.76
CA ILE A 234 6.85 -4.04 18.67
C ILE A 234 5.60 -3.19 18.91
N TRP A 235 5.21 -2.38 17.94
CA TRP A 235 3.87 -1.80 17.84
C TRP A 235 3.01 -2.81 17.10
N MET A 236 2.09 -3.46 17.82
CA MET A 236 1.33 -4.60 17.30
C MET A 236 0.30 -4.15 16.27
N GLU A 237 0.26 -4.87 15.15
CA GLU A 237 -0.93 -4.91 14.32
C GLU A 237 -1.76 -6.11 14.76
N ASP A 238 -2.92 -5.85 15.33
CA ASP A 238 -3.82 -6.82 15.88
C ASP A 238 -5.29 -6.42 15.64
N GLU A 239 -6.24 -7.21 16.11
CA GLU A 239 -7.68 -6.93 15.94
C GLU A 239 -8.08 -5.57 16.48
N GLN A 240 -7.51 -5.16 17.62
CA GLN A 240 -7.86 -3.90 18.27
C GLN A 240 -7.34 -2.70 17.47
N SER A 241 -6.09 -2.75 16.99
CA SER A 241 -5.52 -1.69 16.15
C SER A 241 -6.23 -1.58 14.81
N MET A 242 -6.59 -2.72 14.21
CA MET A 242 -7.36 -2.78 12.96
C MET A 242 -8.76 -2.17 13.13
N GLU A 243 -9.47 -2.50 14.21
CA GLU A 243 -10.79 -1.96 14.50
C GLU A 243 -10.76 -0.42 14.61
N GLU A 244 -9.77 0.15 15.30
CA GLU A 244 -9.63 1.61 15.42
C GLU A 244 -9.37 2.28 14.06
N LYS A 245 -8.54 1.68 13.21
CA LYS A 245 -8.26 2.18 11.85
C LYS A 245 -9.50 2.07 10.95
N LEU A 246 -10.21 0.95 10.98
CA LEU A 246 -11.43 0.76 10.22
C LEU A 246 -12.52 1.77 10.61
N LYS A 247 -12.64 2.14 11.90
CA LYS A 247 -13.55 3.21 12.36
C LYS A 247 -13.22 4.56 11.71
N VAL A 248 -11.95 4.90 11.57
CA VAL A 248 -11.51 6.15 10.88
C VAL A 248 -11.91 6.11 9.41
N ILE A 249 -11.62 5.02 8.73
CA ILE A 249 -11.92 4.81 7.30
C ILE A 249 -13.44 4.89 7.05
N GLN A 250 -14.22 4.21 7.90
CA GLN A 250 -15.68 4.22 7.85
C GLN A 250 -16.26 5.61 8.08
N SER A 251 -15.75 6.35 9.08
CA SER A 251 -16.25 7.68 9.40
C SER A 251 -16.02 8.71 8.29
N ALA A 252 -15.09 8.45 7.39
CA ALA A 252 -14.76 9.30 6.24
C ALA A 252 -15.49 8.89 4.94
N ASP A 253 -16.31 7.82 4.97
CA ASP A 253 -17.07 7.33 3.83
C ASP A 253 -16.19 7.05 2.59
N LEU A 254 -15.03 6.41 2.83
CA LEU A 254 -14.09 6.07 1.77
C LEU A 254 -14.63 4.93 0.89
N ALA A 255 -14.09 4.82 -0.34
CA ALA A 255 -14.40 3.72 -1.27
C ALA A 255 -14.11 2.34 -0.67
N GLY A 256 -13.12 2.23 0.21
CA GLY A 256 -12.80 0.96 0.84
C GLY A 256 -11.49 0.97 1.62
N VAL A 257 -11.09 -0.23 2.01
CA VAL A 257 -9.82 -0.54 2.65
C VAL A 257 -9.04 -1.51 1.78
N ALA A 258 -7.72 -1.38 1.79
CA ALA A 258 -6.78 -2.33 1.19
C ALA A 258 -5.75 -2.77 2.24
N GLU A 259 -5.25 -3.97 2.11
CA GLU A 259 -4.32 -4.55 3.08
C GLU A 259 -3.02 -5.02 2.42
N TRP A 260 -1.91 -4.63 2.99
CA TRP A 260 -0.60 -5.12 2.61
C TRP A 260 -0.05 -6.05 3.70
N LYS A 261 0.07 -7.33 3.47
CA LYS A 261 -0.31 -8.11 2.27
C LYS A 261 -0.83 -9.49 2.69
N LEU A 262 -1.53 -10.16 1.81
CA LEU A 262 -1.96 -11.54 2.00
C LEU A 262 -0.81 -12.46 2.41
N GLY A 263 -1.04 -13.29 3.42
CA GLY A 263 -0.07 -14.20 4.03
C GLY A 263 0.63 -13.61 5.27
N PHE A 264 0.34 -12.33 5.62
CA PHE A 264 0.79 -11.71 6.86
C PHE A 264 -0.31 -11.56 7.90
N GLU A 265 -1.56 -11.72 7.48
CA GLU A 265 -2.74 -11.57 8.31
C GLU A 265 -2.95 -12.73 9.28
N ARG A 266 -3.74 -12.47 10.31
CA ARG A 266 -4.38 -13.47 11.15
C ARG A 266 -5.77 -13.79 10.59
N ALA A 267 -6.22 -15.01 10.78
CA ALA A 267 -7.52 -15.45 10.26
C ALA A 267 -8.71 -14.68 10.86
N ASP A 268 -8.60 -14.18 12.08
CA ASP A 268 -9.62 -13.46 12.82
C ASP A 268 -9.93 -12.06 12.27
N VAL A 269 -8.94 -11.37 11.67
CA VAL A 269 -9.16 -10.02 11.10
C VAL A 269 -10.10 -10.01 9.90
N TRP A 270 -10.25 -11.13 9.19
CA TRP A 270 -11.20 -11.22 8.07
C TRP A 270 -12.64 -11.05 8.50
N SER A 271 -13.01 -11.50 9.69
CA SER A 271 -14.37 -11.29 10.24
C SER A 271 -14.61 -9.81 10.51
N LEU A 272 -13.61 -9.12 11.05
CA LEU A 272 -13.66 -7.68 11.32
C LEU A 272 -13.81 -6.86 10.02
N ILE A 273 -12.99 -7.18 9.00
CA ILE A 273 -13.06 -6.50 7.70
C ILE A 273 -14.40 -6.78 7.01
N SER A 274 -14.92 -8.02 7.09
CA SER A 274 -16.21 -8.36 6.51
C SER A 274 -17.37 -7.62 7.18
N GLU A 275 -17.35 -7.47 8.50
CA GLU A 275 -18.34 -6.69 9.25
C GLU A 275 -18.29 -5.20 8.85
N TYR A 276 -17.08 -4.64 8.64
CA TYR A 276 -16.90 -3.30 8.12
C TYR A 276 -17.53 -3.12 6.73
N ILE A 277 -17.33 -4.06 5.81
CA ILE A 277 -17.87 -4.02 4.45
C ILE A 277 -19.41 -4.09 4.49
N GLU A 278 -19.98 -5.02 5.29
CA GLU A 278 -21.43 -5.22 5.38
C GLU A 278 -22.19 -4.01 5.95
N THR A 279 -21.56 -3.25 6.84
CA THR A 279 -22.16 -2.04 7.43
C THR A 279 -22.15 -0.84 6.48
N ASN A 280 -21.37 -0.89 5.40
CA ASN A 280 -21.24 0.18 4.40
C ASN A 280 -21.92 -0.15 3.05
N SER A 281 -22.54 -1.30 2.91
CA SER A 281 -23.29 -1.75 1.73
C SER A 281 -24.79 -1.47 1.90
#